data_9114407edeb78545901dab2b17b4be70
#
_entry.id   9114407edeb78545901dab2b17b4be70
#
_cell.length_a   1.000
_cell.length_b   1.000
_cell.length_c   1.000
_cell.angle_alpha   90.00
_cell.angle_beta   90.00
_cell.angle_gamma   90.00
#
_symmetry.space_group_name_H-M   'P 1'
#
loop_
_entity.id
_entity.type
_entity.pdbx_description
1 polymer ?
#
loop_
_entity_poly.entity_id
_entity_poly.type
_entity_poly.pdbx_seq_one_letter_code
_entity_poly.pdbx_strand_id
1 'polypeptide(L)'
;MQHVCEENLGSIAQGCAALRLARSTFYRASQVSRSRQQIEQRIMKLSQQHPRYGYRRITELLRREGSEVNPKRVQRVRRVAGLQVRRKQRRTRRLGPTTVGRQRAAHRNHVWTWDFIEDQTERGQRFRMLTLLDEHTRECLAIHAAWSIRAVDVIGVVARAIGQQGAPAHIRSDNGSEFIAYALRDWLGQQAVKTLYIRPGSPWENGYIESFHDKLRDECLNRELFGNLAEARVVIEQWGEQYNEERPHSALGYQTPREYARQLALRLRSATPPSAPGPININRMAESPISAVH
;
A
#
# COMPACT_ATOMS: atom_id res chain seq x y z
N MET A 1 12.76 -45.71 4.60
CA MET A 1 11.99 -46.82 3.99
C MET A 1 12.38 -47.05 2.52
N GLN A 2 12.33 -46.08 1.63
CA GLN A 2 12.85 -46.23 0.24
C GLN A 2 14.31 -46.63 0.24
N HIS A 3 15.17 -46.00 1.02
CA HIS A 3 16.58 -46.34 1.21
C HIS A 3 16.80 -47.76 1.65
N VAL A 4 15.95 -48.35 2.50
CA VAL A 4 16.03 -49.77 2.95
C VAL A 4 15.76 -50.73 1.80
N CYS A 5 14.91 -50.36 0.84
CA CYS A 5 14.64 -51.18 -0.35
C CYS A 5 15.71 -51.01 -1.43
N GLU A 6 16.28 -49.84 -1.59
CA GLU A 6 17.33 -49.51 -2.55
C GLU A 6 18.66 -50.20 -2.19
N GLU A 7 18.95 -50.33 -0.89
CA GLU A 7 20.16 -50.96 -0.38
C GLU A 7 20.01 -52.47 -0.04
N ASN A 8 18.89 -53.09 -0.40
CA ASN A 8 18.61 -54.49 -0.17
C ASN A 8 18.67 -54.94 1.31
N LEU A 9 18.40 -53.99 2.26
CA LEU A 9 18.46 -54.24 3.69
C LEU A 9 17.23 -54.96 4.27
N GLY A 10 16.31 -55.40 3.42
CA GLY A 10 15.13 -56.16 3.82
C GLY A 10 13.87 -55.83 3.02
N SER A 11 12.81 -56.61 3.25
CA SER A 11 11.52 -56.36 2.60
C SER A 11 10.77 -55.17 3.20
N ILE A 12 9.90 -54.54 2.39
CA ILE A 12 9.00 -53.49 2.86
C ILE A 12 8.16 -53.94 4.06
N ALA A 13 7.78 -55.25 4.10
CA ALA A 13 7.03 -55.81 5.21
C ALA A 13 7.84 -55.79 6.51
N GLN A 14 9.12 -56.19 6.44
CA GLN A 14 10.03 -56.16 7.60
C GLN A 14 10.31 -54.74 8.07
N GLY A 15 10.56 -53.83 7.14
CA GLY A 15 10.74 -52.42 7.48
C GLY A 15 9.51 -51.79 8.12
N CYS A 16 8.31 -52.11 7.61
CA CYS A 16 7.05 -51.64 8.23
C CYS A 16 6.84 -52.21 9.64
N ALA A 17 7.15 -53.51 9.83
CA ALA A 17 7.06 -54.12 11.13
C ALA A 17 8.04 -53.52 12.16
N ALA A 18 9.29 -53.28 11.77
CA ALA A 18 10.31 -52.65 12.61
C ALA A 18 9.93 -51.23 13.05
N LEU A 19 9.30 -50.44 12.16
CA LEU A 19 8.82 -49.07 12.44
C LEU A 19 7.40 -49.02 13.02
N ARG A 20 6.76 -50.19 13.27
CA ARG A 20 5.35 -50.30 13.72
C ARG A 20 4.40 -49.50 12.83
N LEU A 21 4.61 -49.51 11.53
CA LEU A 21 3.77 -48.84 10.53
C LEU A 21 2.91 -49.87 9.78
N ALA A 22 1.64 -49.56 9.60
CA ALA A 22 0.79 -50.37 8.71
C ALA A 22 1.33 -50.30 7.26
N ARG A 23 1.38 -51.42 6.54
CA ARG A 23 1.80 -51.45 5.12
C ARG A 23 0.97 -50.50 4.25
N SER A 24 -0.34 -50.36 4.55
CA SER A 24 -1.21 -49.37 3.89
C SER A 24 -0.72 -47.95 4.03
N THR A 25 -0.09 -47.59 5.17
CA THR A 25 0.49 -46.28 5.39
C THR A 25 1.73 -46.03 4.54
N PHE A 26 2.54 -47.08 4.31
CA PHE A 26 3.69 -47.02 3.42
C PHE A 26 3.27 -46.85 1.96
N TYR A 27 2.34 -47.71 1.50
CA TYR A 27 1.80 -47.63 0.13
C TYR A 27 0.85 -46.47 -0.10
N ARG A 28 0.43 -45.80 0.96
CA ARG A 28 -0.23 -44.50 0.86
C ARG A 28 0.79 -43.46 0.44
N ALA A 29 1.42 -43.70 -0.72
CA ALA A 29 2.16 -42.63 -1.39
C ALA A 29 1.25 -41.43 -1.37
N SER A 30 1.72 -40.33 -0.77
CA SER A 30 0.95 -39.10 -0.75
C SER A 30 0.80 -38.68 -2.21
N GLN A 31 -0.27 -39.15 -2.86
CA GLN A 31 -0.71 -38.54 -4.11
C GLN A 31 -1.01 -37.09 -3.71
N VAL A 32 0.03 -36.28 -3.82
CA VAL A 32 -0.15 -34.84 -3.71
C VAL A 32 -1.12 -34.49 -4.82
N SER A 33 -2.36 -34.21 -4.46
CA SER A 33 -3.41 -33.98 -5.46
C SER A 33 -2.88 -32.92 -6.44
N ARG A 34 -3.21 -33.02 -7.72
CA ARG A 34 -2.79 -32.04 -8.76
C ARG A 34 -3.09 -30.62 -8.34
N SER A 35 -4.24 -30.39 -7.69
CA SER A 35 -4.65 -29.10 -7.13
C SER A 35 -3.70 -28.60 -6.04
N ARG A 36 -3.15 -29.50 -5.22
CA ARG A 36 -2.15 -29.16 -4.21
C ARG A 36 -0.82 -28.72 -4.82
N GLN A 37 -0.38 -29.41 -5.85
CA GLN A 37 0.84 -29.04 -6.59
C GLN A 37 0.68 -27.68 -7.29
N GLN A 38 -0.44 -27.45 -7.93
CA GLN A 38 -0.75 -26.16 -8.59
C GLN A 38 -0.72 -24.99 -7.62
N ILE A 39 -1.34 -25.14 -6.43
CA ILE A 39 -1.30 -24.10 -5.40
C ILE A 39 0.14 -23.85 -4.92
N GLU A 40 0.94 -24.90 -4.70
CA GLU A 40 2.34 -24.74 -4.25
C GLU A 40 3.21 -24.06 -5.31
N GLN A 41 3.03 -24.41 -6.58
CA GLN A 41 3.68 -23.74 -7.71
C GLN A 41 3.25 -22.26 -7.80
N ARG A 42 1.95 -21.95 -7.59
CA ARG A 42 1.47 -20.57 -7.61
C ARG A 42 2.05 -19.76 -6.46
N ILE A 43 2.14 -20.34 -5.25
CA ILE A 43 2.81 -19.70 -4.10
C ILE A 43 4.26 -19.34 -4.44
N MET A 44 5.00 -20.27 -5.05
CA MET A 44 6.40 -20.04 -5.45
C MET A 44 6.50 -18.93 -6.50
N LYS A 45 5.68 -18.98 -7.55
CA LYS A 45 5.66 -17.97 -8.62
C LYS A 45 5.37 -16.56 -8.06
N LEU A 46 4.32 -16.38 -7.26
CA LEU A 46 4.01 -15.07 -6.62
C LEU A 46 5.12 -14.62 -5.67
N SER A 47 5.76 -15.57 -4.97
CA SER A 47 6.88 -15.23 -4.07
C SER A 47 8.13 -14.77 -4.81
N GLN A 48 8.36 -15.28 -6.02
CA GLN A 48 9.44 -14.84 -6.91
C GLN A 48 9.14 -13.49 -7.56
N GLN A 49 7.88 -13.28 -7.98
CA GLN A 49 7.43 -11.99 -8.52
C GLN A 49 7.51 -10.86 -7.48
N HIS A 50 7.17 -11.19 -6.21
CA HIS A 50 7.16 -10.24 -5.11
C HIS A 50 8.09 -10.68 -3.97
N PRO A 51 9.42 -10.69 -4.15
CA PRO A 51 10.36 -11.28 -3.18
C PRO A 51 10.39 -10.55 -1.84
N ARG A 52 9.94 -9.28 -1.81
CA ARG A 52 9.86 -8.46 -0.58
C ARG A 52 8.51 -8.60 0.14
N TYR A 53 7.54 -9.35 -0.41
CA TYR A 53 6.28 -9.57 0.27
C TYR A 53 6.38 -10.71 1.29
N GLY A 54 5.89 -10.47 2.51
CA GLY A 54 5.73 -11.51 3.53
C GLY A 54 4.59 -12.48 3.17
N TYR A 55 4.59 -13.67 3.80
CA TYR A 55 3.59 -14.72 3.53
C TYR A 55 2.14 -14.24 3.60
N ARG A 56 1.81 -13.26 4.47
CA ARG A 56 0.46 -12.71 4.59
C ARG A 56 0.00 -11.99 3.33
N ARG A 57 0.89 -11.19 2.70
CA ARG A 57 0.58 -10.51 1.42
C ARG A 57 0.47 -11.51 0.28
N ILE A 58 1.36 -12.50 0.22
CA ILE A 58 1.25 -13.59 -0.78
C ILE A 58 -0.06 -14.36 -0.60
N THR A 59 -0.50 -14.61 0.64
CA THR A 59 -1.81 -15.22 0.89
C THR A 59 -2.95 -14.37 0.34
N GLU A 60 -2.87 -13.07 0.51
CA GLU A 60 -3.90 -12.16 0.03
C GLU A 60 -3.97 -12.09 -1.50
N LEU A 61 -2.82 -12.09 -2.17
CA LEU A 61 -2.77 -12.18 -3.63
C LEU A 61 -3.42 -13.48 -4.13
N LEU A 62 -3.13 -14.62 -3.48
CA LEU A 62 -3.76 -15.89 -3.81
C LEU A 62 -5.29 -15.88 -3.61
N ARG A 63 -5.78 -15.22 -2.55
CA ARG A 63 -7.21 -15.07 -2.29
C ARG A 63 -7.90 -14.23 -3.36
N ARG A 64 -7.26 -13.17 -3.83
CA ARG A 64 -7.74 -12.34 -4.95
C ARG A 64 -7.84 -13.12 -6.26
N GLU A 65 -6.99 -14.14 -6.43
CA GLU A 65 -7.05 -15.08 -7.56
C GLU A 65 -8.11 -16.20 -7.34
N GLY A 66 -8.93 -16.12 -6.29
CA GLY A 66 -9.96 -17.10 -5.98
C GLY A 66 -9.45 -18.36 -5.26
N SER A 67 -8.19 -18.37 -4.81
CA SER A 67 -7.61 -19.51 -4.10
C SER A 67 -7.81 -19.42 -2.59
N GLU A 68 -8.62 -20.28 -2.00
CA GLU A 68 -8.77 -20.37 -0.55
C GLU A 68 -7.57 -21.10 0.06
N VAL A 69 -6.61 -20.35 0.57
CA VAL A 69 -5.37 -20.88 1.14
C VAL A 69 -5.18 -20.43 2.58
N ASN A 70 -4.82 -21.37 3.44
CA ASN A 70 -4.44 -21.05 4.81
C ASN A 70 -3.06 -20.37 4.85
N PRO A 71 -2.91 -19.20 5.51
CA PRO A 71 -1.64 -18.48 5.63
C PRO A 71 -0.48 -19.33 6.18
N LYS A 72 -0.77 -20.29 7.09
CA LYS A 72 0.24 -21.23 7.62
C LYS A 72 0.80 -22.14 6.53
N ARG A 73 -0.03 -22.54 5.56
CA ARG A 73 0.43 -23.32 4.40
C ARG A 73 1.37 -22.50 3.52
N VAL A 74 0.99 -21.27 3.19
CA VAL A 74 1.83 -20.36 2.40
C VAL A 74 3.18 -20.13 3.10
N GLN A 75 3.16 -19.89 4.41
CA GLN A 75 4.39 -19.73 5.20
C GLN A 75 5.28 -20.97 5.15
N ARG A 76 4.70 -22.18 5.28
CA ARG A 76 5.44 -23.44 5.24
C ARG A 76 6.09 -23.68 3.86
N VAL A 77 5.32 -23.53 2.78
CA VAL A 77 5.83 -23.70 1.41
C VAL A 77 6.99 -22.73 1.15
N ARG A 78 6.82 -21.45 1.47
CA ARG A 78 7.87 -20.46 1.30
C ARG A 78 9.11 -20.73 2.15
N ARG A 79 8.95 -21.31 3.35
CA ARG A 79 10.07 -21.68 4.21
C ARG A 79 10.86 -22.85 3.58
N VAL A 80 10.19 -23.89 3.11
CA VAL A 80 10.82 -25.03 2.45
C VAL A 80 11.53 -24.62 1.17
N ALA A 81 10.94 -23.69 0.40
CA ALA A 81 11.53 -23.17 -0.83
C ALA A 81 12.61 -22.07 -0.62
N GLY A 82 12.98 -21.73 0.62
CA GLY A 82 13.97 -20.69 0.90
C GLY A 82 13.51 -19.24 0.56
N LEU A 83 12.22 -19.03 0.27
CA LEU A 83 11.64 -17.78 -0.19
C LEU A 83 11.18 -16.86 0.96
N GLN A 84 11.81 -16.95 2.11
CA GLN A 84 11.49 -16.11 3.26
C GLN A 84 12.10 -14.71 3.13
N VAL A 85 11.32 -13.68 3.48
CA VAL A 85 11.88 -12.34 3.62
C VAL A 85 12.72 -12.28 4.89
N ARG A 86 13.99 -11.91 4.77
CA ARG A 86 14.84 -11.69 5.95
C ARG A 86 14.24 -10.59 6.80
N ARG A 87 14.05 -10.87 8.10
CA ARG A 87 13.60 -9.85 9.05
C ARG A 87 14.73 -8.85 9.27
N LYS A 88 14.45 -7.55 9.03
CA LYS A 88 15.33 -6.50 9.58
C LYS A 88 15.35 -6.66 11.10
N GLN A 89 16.52 -6.68 11.73
CA GLN A 89 16.62 -6.64 13.20
C GLN A 89 15.89 -5.40 13.69
N ARG A 90 14.93 -5.58 14.60
CA ARG A 90 14.26 -4.44 15.23
C ARG A 90 15.30 -3.71 16.06
N ARG A 91 15.63 -2.48 15.68
CA ARG A 91 16.30 -1.57 16.61
C ARG A 91 15.38 -1.36 17.81
N THR A 92 15.92 -1.48 19.01
CA THR A 92 15.21 -1.24 20.26
C THR A 92 14.58 0.15 20.18
N ARG A 93 13.25 0.20 20.20
CA ARG A 93 12.52 1.47 20.13
C ARG A 93 12.73 2.17 21.47
N ARG A 94 13.36 3.34 21.46
CA ARG A 94 13.37 4.19 22.65
C ARG A 94 11.92 4.60 22.92
N LEU A 95 11.37 4.15 24.05
CA LEU A 95 10.07 4.54 24.54
C LEU A 95 10.21 5.94 25.16
N GLY A 96 9.94 6.97 24.35
CA GLY A 96 9.70 8.31 24.85
C GLY A 96 8.20 8.55 25.01
N PRO A 97 7.76 9.47 25.87
CA PRO A 97 6.34 9.79 26.01
C PRO A 97 5.77 10.35 24.68
N THR A 98 4.83 9.64 24.09
CA THR A 98 4.07 10.06 22.91
C THR A 98 2.86 10.90 23.33
N THR A 99 3.09 12.01 24.04
CA THR A 99 2.03 12.82 24.65
C THR A 99 1.56 14.00 23.80
N VAL A 100 1.95 14.09 22.54
CA VAL A 100 1.51 15.20 21.72
C VAL A 100 0.49 14.75 20.70
N GLY A 101 -0.67 15.38 20.75
CA GLY A 101 -1.79 15.13 19.85
C GLY A 101 -1.41 15.28 18.39
N ARG A 102 -0.94 14.18 17.78
CA ARG A 102 -0.72 14.13 16.35
C ARG A 102 -2.07 14.27 15.65
N GLN A 103 -2.24 15.29 14.85
CA GLN A 103 -3.42 15.41 14.00
C GLN A 103 -3.41 14.24 13.00
N ARG A 104 -4.27 13.26 13.24
CA ARG A 104 -4.43 12.10 12.34
C ARG A 104 -5.38 12.48 11.21
N ALA A 105 -5.10 12.03 10.01
CA ALA A 105 -6.01 12.17 8.90
C ALA A 105 -7.31 11.40 9.19
N ALA A 106 -8.45 12.10 9.19
CA ALA A 106 -9.77 11.54 9.50
C ALA A 106 -10.48 11.00 8.26
N HIS A 107 -10.21 11.57 7.09
CA HIS A 107 -10.82 11.21 5.81
C HIS A 107 -9.84 11.43 4.66
N ARG A 108 -10.19 10.98 3.46
CA ARG A 108 -9.43 11.25 2.24
C ARG A 108 -9.29 12.76 2.03
N ASN A 109 -8.14 13.21 1.57
CA ASN A 109 -7.79 14.62 1.38
C ASN A 109 -7.85 15.48 2.68
N HIS A 110 -7.83 14.85 3.87
CA HIS A 110 -7.68 15.60 5.11
C HIS A 110 -6.23 16.07 5.30
N VAL A 111 -5.27 15.16 5.23
CA VAL A 111 -3.85 15.47 5.35
C VAL A 111 -3.09 14.74 4.26
N TRP A 112 -2.42 15.47 3.40
CA TRP A 112 -1.37 14.94 2.55
C TRP A 112 -0.02 15.12 3.24
N THR A 113 0.92 14.24 2.93
CA THR A 113 2.30 14.38 3.40
C THR A 113 3.24 14.27 2.23
N TRP A 114 4.25 15.08 2.22
CA TRP A 114 5.31 15.02 1.22
C TRP A 114 6.68 14.95 1.87
N ASP A 115 7.66 14.48 1.10
CA ASP A 115 9.05 14.48 1.50
C ASP A 115 9.95 14.18 0.31
N PHE A 116 11.25 14.45 0.47
CA PHE A 116 12.25 14.10 -0.51
C PHE A 116 12.95 12.80 -0.16
N ILE A 117 13.27 12.03 -1.19
CA ILE A 117 14.16 10.87 -1.12
C ILE A 117 15.15 10.96 -2.26
N GLU A 118 16.39 10.53 -2.02
CA GLU A 118 17.46 10.59 -3.01
C GLU A 118 17.92 9.19 -3.41
N ASP A 119 18.36 9.07 -4.66
CA ASP A 119 19.04 7.89 -5.18
C ASP A 119 20.05 8.29 -6.25
N GLN A 120 20.71 7.32 -6.87
CA GLN A 120 21.72 7.57 -7.89
C GLN A 120 21.60 6.59 -9.04
N THR A 121 22.05 7.04 -10.21
CA THR A 121 22.21 6.17 -11.38
C THR A 121 23.45 5.28 -11.22
N GLU A 122 23.60 4.28 -12.08
CA GLU A 122 24.76 3.39 -12.15
C GLU A 122 26.09 4.17 -12.28
N ARG A 123 26.04 5.32 -12.94
CA ARG A 123 27.20 6.23 -13.10
C ARG A 123 27.45 7.12 -11.88
N GLY A 124 26.73 6.92 -10.77
CA GLY A 124 26.88 7.70 -9.53
C GLY A 124 26.24 9.10 -9.57
N GLN A 125 25.48 9.45 -10.63
CA GLN A 125 24.80 10.73 -10.70
C GLN A 125 23.57 10.69 -9.76
N ARG A 126 23.55 11.56 -8.75
CA ARG A 126 22.47 11.66 -7.78
C ARG A 126 21.25 12.34 -8.38
N PHE A 127 20.07 11.83 -8.07
CA PHE A 127 18.78 12.45 -8.37
C PHE A 127 17.88 12.44 -7.13
N ARG A 128 16.97 13.40 -7.09
CA ARG A 128 15.99 13.55 -6.01
C ARG A 128 14.60 13.16 -6.49
N MET A 129 13.79 12.69 -5.57
CA MET A 129 12.40 12.38 -5.82
C MET A 129 11.54 13.11 -4.79
N LEU A 130 10.59 13.91 -5.26
CA LEU A 130 9.50 14.40 -4.43
C LEU A 130 8.42 13.34 -4.39
N THR A 131 8.02 12.93 -3.21
CA THR A 131 6.92 11.98 -2.98
C THR A 131 5.76 12.67 -2.29
N LEU A 132 4.53 12.36 -2.70
CA LEU A 132 3.29 12.91 -2.15
C LEU A 132 2.34 11.76 -1.82
N LEU A 133 1.81 11.72 -0.59
CA LEU A 133 0.98 10.64 -0.09
C LEU A 133 -0.25 11.19 0.64
N ASP A 134 -1.43 10.60 0.44
CA ASP A 134 -2.58 10.81 1.32
C ASP A 134 -2.44 9.98 2.60
N GLU A 135 -2.43 10.63 3.77
CA GLU A 135 -2.22 9.93 5.05
C GLU A 135 -3.37 9.00 5.44
N HIS A 136 -4.59 9.25 4.96
CA HIS A 136 -5.75 8.43 5.30
C HIS A 136 -5.83 7.18 4.44
N THR A 137 -5.79 7.36 3.12
CA THR A 137 -5.93 6.26 2.15
C THR A 137 -4.64 5.52 1.89
N ARG A 138 -3.49 6.11 2.23
CA ARG A 138 -2.14 5.63 1.87
C ARG A 138 -1.87 5.67 0.36
N GLU A 139 -2.71 6.33 -0.41
CA GLU A 139 -2.46 6.50 -1.84
C GLU A 139 -1.18 7.29 -2.07
N CYS A 140 -0.30 6.79 -2.91
CA CYS A 140 0.78 7.54 -3.50
C CYS A 140 0.18 8.45 -4.58
N LEU A 141 0.17 9.75 -4.34
CA LEU A 141 -0.45 10.74 -5.23
C LEU A 141 0.53 11.21 -6.30
N ALA A 142 1.82 11.23 -5.98
CA ALA A 142 2.87 11.53 -6.95
C ALA A 142 4.23 11.01 -6.46
N ILE A 143 5.07 10.64 -7.44
CA ILE A 143 6.52 10.50 -7.29
C ILE A 143 7.13 11.25 -8.48
N HIS A 144 7.88 12.31 -8.21
CA HIS A 144 8.53 13.10 -9.25
C HIS A 144 10.04 13.05 -9.09
N ALA A 145 10.74 12.43 -10.05
CA ALA A 145 12.18 12.27 -10.04
C ALA A 145 12.85 13.30 -10.98
N ALA A 146 13.84 14.03 -10.48
CA ALA A 146 14.62 15.02 -11.24
C ALA A 146 16.05 15.14 -10.69
N TRP A 147 16.97 15.67 -11.50
CA TRP A 147 18.33 15.99 -11.03
C TRP A 147 18.32 17.05 -9.94
N SER A 148 17.42 18.03 -10.06
CA SER A 148 17.18 19.09 -9.09
C SER A 148 15.68 19.38 -9.05
N ILE A 149 15.15 19.66 -7.87
CA ILE A 149 13.72 19.99 -7.67
C ILE A 149 13.68 21.32 -6.90
N ARG A 150 13.09 22.33 -7.51
CA ARG A 150 12.90 23.66 -6.93
C ARG A 150 11.46 23.84 -6.50
N ALA A 151 11.16 24.91 -5.76
CA ALA A 151 9.80 25.23 -5.28
C ALA A 151 8.75 25.26 -6.42
N VAL A 152 9.11 25.76 -7.61
CA VAL A 152 8.23 25.76 -8.78
C VAL A 152 7.86 24.35 -9.25
N ASP A 153 8.80 23.42 -9.18
CA ASP A 153 8.58 22.02 -9.55
C ASP A 153 7.64 21.34 -8.53
N VAL A 154 7.82 21.64 -7.24
CA VAL A 154 6.93 21.18 -6.15
C VAL A 154 5.51 21.69 -6.39
N ILE A 155 5.34 23.00 -6.68
CA ILE A 155 4.05 23.59 -7.02
C ILE A 155 3.40 22.85 -8.19
N GLY A 156 4.15 22.60 -9.27
CA GLY A 156 3.65 21.88 -10.44
C GLY A 156 3.19 20.47 -10.15
N VAL A 157 3.90 19.74 -9.28
CA VAL A 157 3.52 18.37 -8.86
C VAL A 157 2.24 18.40 -8.02
N VAL A 158 2.19 19.29 -7.02
CA VAL A 158 1.02 19.40 -6.12
C VAL A 158 -0.20 19.90 -6.85
N ALA A 159 -0.04 20.86 -7.77
CA ALA A 159 -1.15 21.36 -8.60
C ALA A 159 -1.79 20.24 -9.46
N ARG A 160 -0.98 19.40 -10.07
CA ARG A 160 -1.49 18.23 -10.82
C ARG A 160 -2.22 17.26 -9.90
N ALA A 161 -1.68 16.98 -8.72
CA ALA A 161 -2.34 16.10 -7.74
C ALA A 161 -3.68 16.69 -7.27
N ILE A 162 -3.75 18.00 -7.00
CA ILE A 162 -4.99 18.71 -6.65
C ILE A 162 -6.02 18.63 -7.79
N GLY A 163 -5.59 18.82 -9.03
CA GLY A 163 -6.48 18.71 -10.19
C GLY A 163 -7.09 17.31 -10.36
N GLN A 164 -6.38 16.27 -9.96
CA GLN A 164 -6.83 14.88 -10.06
C GLN A 164 -7.67 14.39 -8.86
N GLN A 165 -7.32 14.84 -7.66
CA GLN A 165 -7.85 14.27 -6.41
C GLN A 165 -8.71 15.25 -5.60
N GLY A 166 -8.69 16.53 -5.94
CA GLY A 166 -9.20 17.61 -5.11
C GLY A 166 -8.15 18.10 -4.11
N ALA A 167 -8.32 19.34 -3.61
CA ALA A 167 -7.39 19.95 -2.67
C ALA A 167 -7.47 19.29 -1.28
N PRO A 168 -6.33 19.04 -0.61
CA PRO A 168 -6.33 18.60 0.77
C PRO A 168 -6.62 19.76 1.73
N ALA A 169 -7.14 19.45 2.91
CA ALA A 169 -7.28 20.46 3.96
C ALA A 169 -5.90 20.90 4.51
N HIS A 170 -4.96 19.94 4.57
CA HIS A 170 -3.63 20.17 5.12
C HIS A 170 -2.56 19.45 4.32
N ILE A 171 -1.36 20.04 4.28
CA ILE A 171 -0.15 19.33 3.82
C ILE A 171 0.84 19.31 4.98
N ARG A 172 1.32 18.12 5.32
CA ARG A 172 2.38 17.91 6.29
C ARG A 172 3.74 17.93 5.60
N SER A 173 4.65 18.73 6.15
CA SER A 173 6.02 18.90 5.64
C SER A 173 7.03 18.88 6.78
N ASP A 174 8.23 18.48 6.48
CA ASP A 174 9.38 18.90 7.29
C ASP A 174 9.71 20.39 7.06
N ASN A 175 10.75 20.89 7.74
CA ASN A 175 11.22 22.27 7.61
C ASN A 175 12.28 22.41 6.52
N GLY A 176 12.25 21.62 5.45
CA GLY A 176 13.18 21.71 4.31
C GLY A 176 13.08 23.08 3.62
N SER A 177 14.21 23.58 3.13
CA SER A 177 14.29 24.92 2.50
C SER A 177 13.34 25.09 1.32
N GLU A 178 13.11 24.03 0.56
CA GLU A 178 12.24 24.00 -0.61
C GLU A 178 10.77 24.14 -0.23
N PHE A 179 10.39 23.68 0.98
CA PHE A 179 9.03 23.75 1.50
C PHE A 179 8.72 25.02 2.27
N ILE A 180 9.76 25.74 2.72
CA ILE A 180 9.64 27.03 3.40
C ILE A 180 9.59 28.19 2.39
N ALA A 181 9.91 27.93 1.10
CA ALA A 181 9.94 28.97 0.07
C ALA A 181 8.63 29.78 0.05
N TYR A 182 8.73 31.09 0.10
CA TYR A 182 7.57 32.00 0.12
C TYR A 182 6.58 31.73 -1.02
N ALA A 183 7.09 31.49 -2.24
CA ALA A 183 6.26 31.19 -3.40
C ALA A 183 5.36 29.95 -3.21
N LEU A 184 5.87 28.91 -2.57
CA LEU A 184 5.11 27.69 -2.31
C LEU A 184 4.05 27.93 -1.21
N ARG A 185 4.41 28.63 -0.14
CA ARG A 185 3.48 28.97 0.95
C ARG A 185 2.34 29.86 0.46
N ASP A 186 2.68 30.86 -0.33
CA ASP A 186 1.72 31.80 -0.92
C ASP A 186 0.73 31.07 -1.83
N TRP A 187 1.27 30.23 -2.71
CA TRP A 187 0.46 29.41 -3.60
C TRP A 187 -0.46 28.44 -2.84
N LEU A 188 0.03 27.75 -1.79
CA LEU A 188 -0.81 26.90 -0.95
C LEU A 188 -1.92 27.70 -0.25
N GLY A 189 -1.63 28.90 0.22
CA GLY A 189 -2.62 29.82 0.78
C GLY A 189 -3.73 30.16 -0.22
N GLN A 190 -3.40 30.42 -1.48
CA GLN A 190 -4.37 30.66 -2.54
C GLN A 190 -5.25 29.42 -2.83
N GLN A 191 -4.74 28.21 -2.60
CA GLN A 191 -5.50 26.95 -2.71
C GLN A 191 -6.28 26.61 -1.42
N ALA A 192 -6.31 27.49 -0.40
CA ALA A 192 -6.88 27.25 0.91
C ALA A 192 -6.31 26.02 1.65
N VAL A 193 -5.08 25.61 1.32
CA VAL A 193 -4.38 24.46 1.92
C VAL A 193 -3.49 24.94 3.06
N LYS A 194 -3.69 24.40 4.27
CA LYS A 194 -2.88 24.73 5.45
C LYS A 194 -1.66 23.84 5.55
N THR A 195 -0.51 24.40 5.88
CA THR A 195 0.72 23.64 6.12
C THR A 195 0.82 23.21 7.59
N LEU A 196 1.11 21.94 7.81
CA LEU A 196 1.42 21.34 9.12
C LEU A 196 2.91 21.05 9.17
N TYR A 197 3.68 21.93 9.77
CA TYR A 197 5.10 21.69 9.97
C TYR A 197 5.34 20.68 11.10
N ILE A 198 6.23 19.72 10.86
CA ILE A 198 6.71 18.84 11.93
C ILE A 198 7.64 19.62 12.86
N ARG A 199 7.61 19.27 14.14
CA ARG A 199 8.49 19.93 15.11
C ARG A 199 9.94 19.49 14.89
N PRO A 200 10.91 20.41 15.05
CA PRO A 200 12.32 20.04 15.01
C PRO A 200 12.62 18.89 15.96
N GLY A 201 13.34 17.88 15.51
CA GLY A 201 13.67 16.68 16.29
C GLY A 201 12.53 15.67 16.46
N SER A 202 11.39 15.84 15.76
CA SER A 202 10.22 14.95 15.85
C SER A 202 9.91 14.20 14.53
N PRO A 203 10.87 13.44 13.97
CA PRO A 203 10.65 12.74 12.69
C PRO A 203 9.44 11.80 12.71
N TRP A 204 9.09 11.24 13.87
CA TRP A 204 7.90 10.38 14.02
C TRP A 204 6.57 11.08 13.64
N GLU A 205 6.54 12.41 13.57
CA GLU A 205 5.37 13.16 13.12
C GLU A 205 5.13 12.95 11.62
N ASN A 206 6.18 12.62 10.83
CA ASN A 206 6.09 12.29 9.39
C ASN A 206 6.14 10.78 9.09
N GLY A 207 5.87 9.92 10.07
CA GLY A 207 6.05 8.46 9.97
C GLY A 207 5.24 7.76 8.86
N TYR A 208 4.28 8.44 8.20
CA TYR A 208 3.58 7.86 7.05
C TYR A 208 4.44 7.89 5.80
N ILE A 209 5.08 9.04 5.52
CA ILE A 209 5.97 9.15 4.37
C ILE A 209 7.27 8.39 4.59
N GLU A 210 7.83 8.37 5.81
CA GLU A 210 8.98 7.54 6.15
C GLU A 210 8.70 6.05 5.89
N SER A 211 7.51 5.59 6.33
CA SER A 211 7.07 4.22 6.07
C SER A 211 6.83 3.94 4.59
N PHE A 212 6.46 4.93 3.78
CA PHE A 212 6.37 4.83 2.33
C PHE A 212 7.76 4.74 1.70
N HIS A 213 8.69 5.60 2.09
CA HIS A 213 10.09 5.58 1.64
C HIS A 213 10.78 4.26 1.94
N ASP A 214 10.55 3.68 3.13
CA ASP A 214 11.06 2.35 3.47
C ASP A 214 10.61 1.27 2.46
N LYS A 215 9.39 1.37 1.95
CA LYS A 215 8.87 0.43 0.96
C LYS A 215 9.38 0.72 -0.44
N LEU A 216 9.43 2.00 -0.82
CA LEU A 216 10.01 2.42 -2.10
C LEU A 216 11.46 1.94 -2.20
N ARG A 217 12.27 2.15 -1.16
CA ARG A 217 13.65 1.63 -1.12
C ARG A 217 13.69 0.11 -1.18
N ASP A 218 12.93 -0.57 -0.33
CA ASP A 218 13.00 -2.04 -0.19
C ASP A 218 12.44 -2.79 -1.39
N GLU A 219 11.40 -2.27 -2.03
CA GLU A 219 10.65 -2.96 -3.07
C GLU A 219 11.03 -2.50 -4.50
N CYS A 220 11.65 -1.31 -4.65
CA CYS A 220 12.06 -0.72 -5.93
C CYS A 220 13.54 -0.31 -5.92
N LEU A 221 13.91 0.78 -5.26
CA LEU A 221 15.22 1.43 -5.43
C LEU A 221 16.42 0.51 -5.13
N ASN A 222 16.35 -0.32 -4.10
CA ASN A 222 17.43 -1.26 -3.75
C ASN A 222 17.48 -2.51 -4.64
N ARG A 223 16.62 -2.62 -5.62
CA ARG A 223 16.52 -3.79 -6.51
C ARG A 223 16.89 -3.48 -7.95
N GLU A 224 16.81 -2.22 -8.28
CA GLU A 224 17.04 -1.76 -9.65
C GLU A 224 18.37 -0.98 -9.72
N LEU A 225 19.04 -1.08 -10.84
CA LEU A 225 20.19 -0.26 -11.21
C LEU A 225 19.76 0.61 -12.38
N PHE A 226 19.70 1.91 -12.16
CA PHE A 226 19.22 2.86 -13.17
C PHE A 226 20.35 3.33 -14.06
N GLY A 227 20.34 3.01 -15.35
CA GLY A 227 21.31 3.49 -16.31
C GLY A 227 21.23 5.02 -16.51
N ASN A 228 20.04 5.61 -16.38
CA ASN A 228 19.79 7.05 -16.51
C ASN A 228 18.49 7.46 -15.79
N LEU A 229 18.26 8.78 -15.68
CA LEU A 229 17.09 9.33 -15.01
C LEU A 229 15.77 9.01 -15.74
N ALA A 230 15.76 8.88 -17.06
CA ALA A 230 14.54 8.57 -17.81
C ALA A 230 14.05 7.15 -17.48
N GLU A 231 14.96 6.20 -17.45
CA GLU A 231 14.66 4.83 -17.00
C GLU A 231 14.18 4.82 -15.54
N ALA A 232 14.89 5.52 -14.65
CA ALA A 232 14.49 5.63 -13.23
C ALA A 232 13.05 6.15 -13.10
N ARG A 233 12.66 7.18 -13.86
CA ARG A 233 11.29 7.71 -13.86
C ARG A 233 10.25 6.65 -14.22
N VAL A 234 10.49 5.91 -15.30
CA VAL A 234 9.54 4.88 -15.76
C VAL A 234 9.37 3.78 -14.71
N VAL A 235 10.47 3.25 -14.19
CA VAL A 235 10.43 2.16 -13.20
C VAL A 235 9.78 2.62 -11.89
N ILE A 236 10.10 3.82 -11.41
CA ILE A 236 9.55 4.37 -10.16
C ILE A 236 8.06 4.68 -10.32
N GLU A 237 7.63 5.20 -11.48
CA GLU A 237 6.22 5.46 -11.78
C GLU A 237 5.42 4.16 -11.81
N GLN A 238 5.91 3.14 -12.51
CA GLN A 238 5.29 1.81 -12.52
C GLN A 238 5.19 1.20 -11.12
N TRP A 239 6.23 1.34 -10.30
CA TRP A 239 6.17 0.91 -8.91
C TRP A 239 5.09 1.67 -8.13
N GLY A 240 4.96 2.98 -8.33
CA GLY A 240 3.91 3.80 -7.71
C GLY A 240 2.50 3.34 -8.08
N GLU A 241 2.28 2.98 -9.33
CA GLU A 241 1.01 2.40 -9.79
C GLU A 241 0.75 1.03 -9.15
N GLN A 242 1.73 0.13 -9.16
CA GLN A 242 1.63 -1.18 -8.49
C GLN A 242 1.39 -1.04 -6.98
N TYR A 243 2.04 -0.05 -6.34
CA TYR A 243 1.81 0.26 -4.94
C TYR A 243 0.35 0.64 -4.67
N ASN A 244 -0.26 1.42 -5.53
CA ASN A 244 -1.65 1.86 -5.39
C ASN A 244 -2.68 0.79 -5.78
N GLU A 245 -2.45 0.04 -6.86
CA GLU A 245 -3.47 -0.84 -7.45
C GLU A 245 -3.33 -2.31 -7.00
N GLU A 246 -2.12 -2.78 -6.70
CA GLU A 246 -1.88 -4.22 -6.50
C GLU A 246 -1.39 -4.57 -5.09
N ARG A 247 -0.69 -3.63 -4.43
CA ARG A 247 0.00 -3.93 -3.18
C ARG A 247 -0.96 -4.02 -1.99
N PRO A 248 -1.12 -5.20 -1.32
CA PRO A 248 -1.96 -5.30 -0.14
C PRO A 248 -1.35 -4.58 1.08
N HIS A 249 -2.13 -3.74 1.74
CA HIS A 249 -1.72 -2.96 2.91
C HIS A 249 -2.36 -3.50 4.20
N SER A 250 -1.54 -3.97 5.13
CA SER A 250 -2.05 -4.50 6.41
C SER A 250 -2.80 -3.46 7.24
N ALA A 251 -2.42 -2.18 7.14
CA ALA A 251 -3.11 -1.08 7.82
C ALA A 251 -4.49 -0.75 7.22
N LEU A 252 -4.78 -1.24 6.01
CA LEU A 252 -6.04 -1.07 5.29
C LEU A 252 -6.81 -2.39 5.18
N GLY A 253 -6.60 -3.33 6.11
CA GLY A 253 -7.25 -4.65 6.06
C GLY A 253 -6.82 -5.48 4.85
N TYR A 254 -5.60 -5.30 4.36
CA TYR A 254 -5.04 -5.90 3.14
C TYR A 254 -5.68 -5.43 1.84
N GLN A 255 -6.51 -4.40 1.85
CA GLN A 255 -6.91 -3.70 0.63
C GLN A 255 -5.71 -2.94 0.04
N THR A 256 -5.75 -2.66 -1.26
CA THR A 256 -4.83 -1.71 -1.87
C THR A 256 -5.25 -0.28 -1.51
N PRO A 257 -4.35 0.71 -1.58
CA PRO A 257 -4.71 2.11 -1.37
C PRO A 257 -5.89 2.56 -2.24
N ARG A 258 -5.89 2.18 -3.52
CA ARG A 258 -6.93 2.54 -4.49
C ARG A 258 -8.27 1.88 -4.19
N GLU A 259 -8.28 0.60 -3.81
CA GLU A 259 -9.50 -0.12 -3.38
C GLU A 259 -10.12 0.56 -2.15
N TYR A 260 -9.28 0.87 -1.16
CA TYR A 260 -9.71 1.54 0.05
C TYR A 260 -10.31 2.92 -0.22
N ALA A 261 -9.65 3.73 -1.07
CA ALA A 261 -10.14 5.04 -1.47
C ALA A 261 -11.48 4.96 -2.23
N ARG A 262 -11.63 4.00 -3.14
CA ARG A 262 -12.89 3.75 -3.86
C ARG A 262 -14.02 3.34 -2.90
N GLN A 263 -13.74 2.48 -1.94
CA GLN A 263 -14.71 2.06 -0.94
C GLN A 263 -15.19 3.23 -0.07
N LEU A 264 -14.29 4.13 0.34
CA LEU A 264 -14.66 5.34 1.07
C LEU A 264 -15.57 6.26 0.24
N ALA A 265 -15.24 6.46 -1.04
CA ALA A 265 -16.05 7.29 -1.94
C ALA A 265 -17.47 6.72 -2.10
N LEU A 266 -17.61 5.40 -2.19
CA LEU A 266 -18.92 4.74 -2.28
C LEU A 266 -19.73 4.92 -0.97
N ARG A 267 -19.10 4.76 0.18
CA ARG A 267 -19.75 4.97 1.49
C ARG A 267 -20.24 6.40 1.66
N LEU A 268 -19.49 7.40 1.22
CA LEU A 268 -19.91 8.79 1.27
C LEU A 268 -21.13 9.06 0.38
N ARG A 269 -21.17 8.47 -0.82
CA ARG A 269 -22.32 8.59 -1.73
C ARG A 269 -23.58 7.93 -1.16
N SER A 270 -23.45 6.79 -0.49
CA SER A 270 -24.59 6.11 0.13
C SER A 270 -25.08 6.77 1.42
N ALA A 271 -24.23 7.57 2.08
CA ALA A 271 -24.58 8.31 3.30
C ALA A 271 -25.19 9.69 3.02
N THR A 272 -25.17 10.18 1.77
CA THR A 272 -25.85 11.43 1.39
C THR A 272 -27.36 11.14 1.34
N PRO A 273 -28.21 11.78 2.17
CA PRO A 273 -29.64 11.57 2.12
C PRO A 273 -30.19 11.95 0.73
N PRO A 274 -31.28 11.33 0.26
CA PRO A 274 -31.91 11.70 -1.00
C PRO A 274 -32.22 13.21 -0.97
N SER A 275 -31.95 13.89 -2.07
CA SER A 275 -32.19 15.32 -2.27
C SER A 275 -33.56 15.73 -1.71
N ALA A 276 -33.59 16.86 -1.03
CA ALA A 276 -34.81 17.48 -0.52
C ALA A 276 -35.94 17.43 -1.54
N PRO A 277 -37.21 17.24 -1.11
CA PRO A 277 -38.34 17.26 -2.00
C PRO A 277 -38.35 18.55 -2.78
N GLY A 278 -38.61 18.44 -4.09
CA GLY A 278 -38.65 19.57 -5.02
C GLY A 278 -39.58 20.69 -4.55
N PRO A 279 -39.45 21.90 -5.10
CA PRO A 279 -40.16 23.08 -4.63
C PRO A 279 -41.66 22.80 -4.58
N ILE A 280 -42.27 23.04 -3.42
CA ILE A 280 -43.72 22.98 -3.21
C ILE A 280 -44.34 23.94 -4.20
N ASN A 281 -45.17 23.42 -5.09
CA ASN A 281 -45.92 24.23 -6.06
C ASN A 281 -47.01 25.02 -5.34
N ILE A 282 -46.74 26.28 -5.03
CA ILE A 282 -47.66 27.17 -4.25
C ILE A 282 -48.89 27.63 -5.07
N ASN A 283 -48.99 27.22 -6.34
CA ASN A 283 -50.12 27.64 -7.19
C ASN A 283 -51.43 26.85 -7.03
N ARG A 284 -51.59 26.06 -5.97
CA ARG A 284 -52.82 25.26 -5.75
C ARG A 284 -53.74 25.77 -4.66
N MET A 285 -53.52 27.03 -4.14
CA MET A 285 -54.34 27.66 -3.11
C MET A 285 -55.07 28.95 -3.54
N ALA A 286 -55.35 29.10 -4.80
CA ALA A 286 -56.04 30.29 -5.30
C ALA A 286 -57.25 29.92 -6.16
N GLU A 287 -58.14 29.04 -5.68
CA GLU A 287 -59.50 28.89 -6.23
C GLU A 287 -60.41 28.29 -5.15
N SER A 288 -60.96 29.16 -4.32
CA SER A 288 -62.20 28.88 -3.58
C SER A 288 -63.14 30.05 -3.82
N PRO A 289 -64.34 29.86 -4.38
CA PRO A 289 -65.28 30.90 -4.68
C PRO A 289 -65.91 31.40 -3.38
N ILE A 290 -65.89 32.70 -3.19
CA ILE A 290 -66.68 33.41 -2.17
C ILE A 290 -68.13 33.29 -2.54
N SER A 291 -68.85 32.49 -1.84
CA SER A 291 -70.33 32.43 -1.93
C SER A 291 -70.92 33.60 -1.10
N ALA A 292 -71.56 34.51 -1.76
CA ALA A 292 -72.35 35.59 -1.15
C ALA A 292 -73.56 35.01 -0.49
N VAL A 293 -73.81 35.42 0.76
CA VAL A 293 -75.16 35.33 1.35
C VAL A 293 -75.43 36.66 2.04
N HIS A 294 -76.64 37.15 1.79
CA HIS A 294 -77.30 38.39 2.19
C HIS A 294 -77.15 38.75 3.66
#